data_22cf4102177bd046992aad3279ac0de4
#
_entry.id   22cf4102177bd046992aad3279ac0de4
#
_cell.length_a   1.000
_cell.length_b   1.000
_cell.length_c   1.000
_cell.angle_alpha   90.00
_cell.angle_beta   90.00
_cell.angle_gamma   90.00
#
_symmetry.space_group_name_H-M   'P 1'
#
loop_
_entity.id
_entity.type
_entity.pdbx_description
1 polymer ?
#
loop_
_entity_poly.entity_id
_entity_poly.type
_entity_poly.pdbx_seq_one_letter_code
_entity_poly.pdbx_strand_id
1 'polypeptide(L)'
;MGLLQDKFAKYDLPQQFMAKGVYPYFRTINRHQDTEVTMDGKKVLMFGSNAYMGLTYDKRIIDASIAATEKYGTGCAGSRFLNGTLDIHVELEKELAEFVGKDEALCFSTGFTVNEGIIPAVVGRGDYIICDDRDHASIVDGRRLSFATQLKYKHNDMEDLEKELQKCEPDAVKLIVVDGVFSMEGDLANLPEIVRLKKKYNASIYVDEAHGLGVFGKQGRGVCDHFGVTEDIDLIMGTFSKSLASIGGFIAGDKDVINWLRHNARSYIFQASSTPAATAAAREALHIIKSEPERIQRLWDITNYALKSFRDAGFEIGETESPIIPLYVRDTEKTFVVTKMAFDEGIFINPVIPPACAPQDTLVRVALMATHTKEQVDYAVEKLTKCFKELGIIK
;
A
#
# COMPACT_ATOMS: atom_id res chain seq x y z
N MET A 1 -1.32 -37.98 16.02
CA MET A 1 -1.74 -36.83 15.17
C MET A 1 -1.10 -36.98 13.81
N GLY A 2 -1.62 -36.36 12.75
CA GLY A 2 -0.98 -36.45 11.43
C GLY A 2 0.22 -35.54 11.31
N LEU A 3 1.13 -35.82 10.34
CA LEU A 3 2.37 -35.04 10.12
C LEU A 3 2.15 -33.54 9.98
N LEU A 4 1.02 -33.11 9.41
CA LEU A 4 0.66 -31.70 9.27
C LEU A 4 0.44 -31.05 10.63
N GLN A 5 -0.33 -31.68 11.51
CA GLN A 5 -0.60 -31.20 12.86
C GLN A 5 0.69 -31.17 13.69
N ASP A 6 1.55 -32.20 13.58
CA ASP A 6 2.81 -32.28 14.30
C ASP A 6 3.78 -31.18 13.85
N LYS A 7 3.76 -30.81 12.55
CA LYS A 7 4.55 -29.70 12.01
C LYS A 7 4.14 -28.36 12.63
N PHE A 8 2.84 -28.07 12.72
CA PHE A 8 2.34 -26.77 13.18
C PHE A 8 2.21 -26.65 14.70
N ALA A 9 2.12 -27.78 15.44
CA ALA A 9 2.10 -27.79 16.90
C ALA A 9 3.36 -27.17 17.55
N LYS A 10 4.44 -27.02 16.78
CA LYS A 10 5.68 -26.39 17.25
C LYS A 10 5.67 -24.87 17.15
N TYR A 11 4.69 -24.28 16.47
CA TYR A 11 4.55 -22.83 16.31
C TYR A 11 3.63 -22.28 17.38
N ASP A 12 4.21 -21.78 18.46
CA ASP A 12 3.49 -21.30 19.65
C ASP A 12 3.75 -19.80 19.97
N LEU A 13 4.53 -19.11 19.14
CA LEU A 13 4.91 -17.70 19.37
C LEU A 13 3.70 -16.78 19.60
N PRO A 14 2.60 -16.83 18.81
CA PRO A 14 1.41 -16.03 19.09
C PRO A 14 0.80 -16.35 20.46
N GLN A 15 0.76 -17.63 20.85
CA GLN A 15 0.21 -18.11 22.13
C GLN A 15 1.01 -17.56 23.31
N GLN A 16 2.34 -17.46 23.17
CA GLN A 16 3.20 -16.86 24.20
C GLN A 16 2.87 -15.38 24.41
N PHE A 17 2.65 -14.59 23.36
CA PHE A 17 2.24 -13.20 23.46
C PHE A 17 0.77 -13.04 23.94
N MET A 18 -0.13 -13.95 23.55
CA MET A 18 -1.49 -14.00 24.08
C MET A 18 -1.47 -14.27 25.61
N ALA A 19 -0.66 -15.21 26.07
CA ALA A 19 -0.53 -15.51 27.51
C ALA A 19 0.02 -14.33 28.31
N LYS A 20 0.90 -13.52 27.70
CA LYS A 20 1.41 -12.26 28.28
C LYS A 20 0.38 -11.11 28.20
N GLY A 21 -0.75 -11.27 27.51
CA GLY A 21 -1.78 -10.25 27.33
C GLY A 21 -1.37 -9.08 26.41
N VAL A 22 -0.33 -9.25 25.60
CA VAL A 22 0.23 -8.20 24.70
C VAL A 22 0.06 -8.49 23.22
N TYR A 23 -0.68 -9.54 22.85
CA TYR A 23 -0.96 -9.89 21.45
C TYR A 23 -1.88 -8.85 20.79
N PRO A 24 -1.43 -8.12 19.74
CA PRO A 24 -2.15 -6.94 19.24
C PRO A 24 -3.02 -7.22 18.01
N TYR A 25 -2.89 -8.41 17.39
CA TYR A 25 -3.49 -8.69 16.09
C TYR A 25 -4.94 -9.21 16.18
N PHE A 26 -5.66 -9.16 15.05
CA PHE A 26 -7.02 -9.67 14.87
C PHE A 26 -8.07 -9.04 15.80
N ARG A 27 -7.87 -7.78 16.22
CA ARG A 27 -8.85 -7.05 17.00
C ARG A 27 -10.10 -6.77 16.19
N THR A 28 -11.27 -6.93 16.81
CA THR A 28 -12.55 -6.77 16.14
C THR A 28 -13.02 -5.32 16.19
N ILE A 29 -13.25 -4.71 15.02
CA ILE A 29 -13.91 -3.41 14.90
C ILE A 29 -15.43 -3.64 14.90
N ASN A 30 -16.13 -3.12 15.92
CA ASN A 30 -17.58 -3.21 16.02
C ASN A 30 -18.30 -2.03 15.35
N ARG A 31 -17.65 -0.86 15.33
CA ARG A 31 -18.15 0.35 14.68
C ARG A 31 -16.99 1.17 14.15
N HIS A 32 -17.08 1.55 12.89
CA HIS A 32 -16.13 2.44 12.22
C HIS A 32 -16.75 3.83 12.07
N GLN A 33 -16.04 4.86 12.49
CA GLN A 33 -16.40 6.26 12.36
C GLN A 33 -15.16 7.09 12.07
N ASP A 34 -14.65 7.00 10.84
CA ASP A 34 -13.52 7.78 10.36
C ASP A 34 -12.26 7.63 11.25
N THR A 35 -11.81 8.71 11.92
CA THR A 35 -10.65 8.70 12.82
C THR A 35 -10.92 8.04 14.18
N GLU A 36 -12.16 7.71 14.48
CA GLU A 36 -12.56 7.02 15.71
C GLU A 36 -13.22 5.69 15.38
N VAL A 37 -12.86 4.65 16.11
CA VAL A 37 -13.46 3.32 15.96
C VAL A 37 -13.81 2.74 17.33
N THR A 38 -14.79 1.86 17.37
CA THR A 38 -15.02 0.99 18.52
C THR A 38 -14.39 -0.37 18.23
N MET A 39 -13.38 -0.73 19.02
CA MET A 39 -12.60 -1.95 18.85
C MET A 39 -12.55 -2.71 20.16
N ASP A 40 -12.92 -3.98 20.14
CA ASP A 40 -13.07 -4.81 21.36
C ASP A 40 -13.89 -4.12 22.45
N GLY A 41 -14.96 -3.39 22.07
CA GLY A 41 -15.84 -2.64 22.95
C GLY A 41 -15.27 -1.31 23.50
N LYS A 42 -14.04 -0.92 23.11
CA LYS A 42 -13.39 0.32 23.50
C LYS A 42 -13.36 1.33 22.34
N LYS A 43 -13.67 2.60 22.61
CA LYS A 43 -13.49 3.69 21.65
C LYS A 43 -12.01 4.07 21.59
N VAL A 44 -11.43 4.07 20.40
CA VAL A 44 -10.03 4.38 20.17
C VAL A 44 -9.85 5.30 18.96
N LEU A 45 -8.79 6.12 18.98
CA LEU A 45 -8.33 6.88 17.82
C LEU A 45 -7.58 5.95 16.88
N MET A 46 -7.89 6.02 15.58
CA MET A 46 -7.37 5.14 14.54
C MET A 46 -6.16 5.78 13.85
N PHE A 47 -4.97 5.46 14.32
CA PHE A 47 -3.71 5.82 13.68
C PHE A 47 -3.04 4.64 12.94
N GLY A 48 -3.75 3.52 12.76
CA GLY A 48 -3.27 2.33 12.06
C GLY A 48 -3.88 2.11 10.68
N SER A 49 -4.78 3.00 10.22
CA SER A 49 -5.48 2.84 8.94
C SER A 49 -4.72 3.49 7.79
N ASN A 50 -4.78 2.86 6.60
CA ASN A 50 -4.28 3.43 5.34
C ASN A 50 -5.34 4.27 4.59
N ALA A 51 -6.43 4.65 5.23
CA ALA A 51 -7.52 5.43 4.64
C ALA A 51 -7.13 6.94 4.53
N TYR A 52 -6.02 7.23 3.82
CA TYR A 52 -5.39 8.56 3.77
C TYR A 52 -6.36 9.71 3.51
N MET A 53 -7.34 9.50 2.62
CA MET A 53 -8.32 10.51 2.27
C MET A 53 -9.51 10.61 3.23
N GLY A 54 -9.63 9.70 4.23
CA GLY A 54 -10.76 9.68 5.16
C GLY A 54 -12.10 9.41 4.47
N LEU A 55 -12.13 8.56 3.45
CA LEU A 55 -13.30 8.36 2.60
C LEU A 55 -14.09 7.07 2.91
N THR A 56 -13.60 6.21 3.78
CA THR A 56 -14.22 4.89 4.04
C THR A 56 -15.63 4.96 4.63
N TYR A 57 -16.02 6.11 5.18
CA TYR A 57 -17.35 6.34 5.75
C TYR A 57 -18.09 7.50 5.06
N ASP A 58 -17.61 7.96 3.88
CA ASP A 58 -18.27 9.02 3.12
C ASP A 58 -19.59 8.51 2.54
N LYS A 59 -20.68 9.25 2.83
CA LYS A 59 -22.03 8.84 2.42
C LYS A 59 -22.19 8.72 0.91
N ARG A 60 -21.51 9.55 0.12
CA ARG A 60 -21.57 9.50 -1.36
C ARG A 60 -21.06 8.14 -1.87
N ILE A 61 -19.97 7.63 -1.29
CA ILE A 61 -19.40 6.33 -1.64
C ILE A 61 -20.34 5.20 -1.22
N ILE A 62 -20.92 5.29 -0.02
CA ILE A 62 -21.91 4.32 0.46
C ILE A 62 -23.11 4.29 -0.49
N ASP A 63 -23.66 5.44 -0.85
CA ASP A 63 -24.81 5.56 -1.75
C ASP A 63 -24.50 5.02 -3.16
N ALA A 64 -23.32 5.33 -3.71
CA ALA A 64 -22.87 4.77 -4.98
C ALA A 64 -22.78 3.23 -4.96
N SER A 65 -22.27 2.65 -3.86
CA SER A 65 -22.20 1.20 -3.66
C SER A 65 -23.58 0.56 -3.60
N ILE A 66 -24.53 1.17 -2.92
CA ILE A 66 -25.93 0.72 -2.81
C ILE A 66 -26.59 0.74 -4.19
N ALA A 67 -26.51 1.87 -4.89
CA ALA A 67 -27.07 2.03 -6.23
C ALA A 67 -26.52 1.02 -7.24
N ALA A 68 -25.20 0.75 -7.20
CA ALA A 68 -24.60 -0.26 -8.05
C ALA A 68 -25.07 -1.67 -7.71
N THR A 69 -25.25 -1.97 -6.42
CA THR A 69 -25.79 -3.26 -5.98
C THR A 69 -27.24 -3.45 -6.45
N GLU A 70 -28.05 -2.43 -6.37
CA GLU A 70 -29.44 -2.45 -6.86
C GLU A 70 -29.51 -2.65 -8.39
N LYS A 71 -28.60 -2.00 -9.15
CA LYS A 71 -28.59 -2.09 -10.62
C LYS A 71 -28.05 -3.40 -11.14
N TYR A 72 -26.96 -3.93 -10.58
CA TYR A 72 -26.18 -5.05 -11.15
C TYR A 72 -26.24 -6.33 -10.31
N GLY A 73 -26.76 -6.30 -9.10
CA GLY A 73 -26.69 -7.40 -8.14
C GLY A 73 -25.38 -7.40 -7.34
N THR A 74 -25.14 -8.47 -6.59
CA THR A 74 -24.04 -8.56 -5.62
C THR A 74 -22.70 -8.98 -6.21
N GLY A 75 -22.68 -9.49 -7.45
CA GLY A 75 -21.44 -9.96 -8.09
C GLY A 75 -21.67 -10.38 -9.54
N CYS A 76 -20.58 -10.65 -10.25
CA CYS A 76 -20.61 -10.91 -11.70
C CYS A 76 -20.66 -12.42 -12.05
N ALA A 77 -20.41 -13.31 -11.08
CA ALA A 77 -20.35 -14.76 -11.28
C ALA A 77 -19.43 -15.21 -12.43
N GLY A 78 -18.35 -14.46 -12.68
CA GLY A 78 -17.38 -14.76 -13.75
C GLY A 78 -16.22 -13.77 -13.77
N SER A 79 -15.21 -14.09 -14.57
CA SER A 79 -14.04 -13.23 -14.77
C SER A 79 -14.31 -12.11 -15.79
N ARG A 80 -13.45 -11.07 -15.75
CA ARG A 80 -13.45 -9.99 -16.74
C ARG A 80 -13.31 -10.50 -18.17
N PHE A 81 -12.59 -11.59 -18.35
CA PHE A 81 -12.33 -12.20 -19.67
C PHE A 81 -13.56 -12.88 -20.27
N LEU A 82 -14.49 -13.35 -19.45
CA LEU A 82 -15.69 -14.08 -19.90
C LEU A 82 -16.95 -13.23 -19.78
N ASN A 83 -17.74 -13.44 -18.74
CA ASN A 83 -19.05 -12.83 -18.55
C ASN A 83 -19.10 -11.74 -17.46
N GLY A 84 -17.96 -11.43 -16.83
CA GLY A 84 -17.91 -10.54 -15.68
C GLY A 84 -17.49 -9.11 -15.98
N THR A 85 -17.55 -8.64 -17.23
CA THR A 85 -17.28 -7.25 -17.60
C THR A 85 -18.56 -6.43 -17.62
N LEU A 86 -18.69 -5.49 -16.68
CA LEU A 86 -19.76 -4.50 -16.62
C LEU A 86 -19.29 -3.17 -17.21
N ASP A 87 -20.25 -2.33 -17.64
CA ASP A 87 -19.99 -0.96 -18.11
C ASP A 87 -19.20 -0.13 -17.09
N ILE A 88 -19.56 -0.18 -15.80
CA ILE A 88 -18.85 0.53 -14.72
C ILE A 88 -17.38 0.10 -14.55
N HIS A 89 -17.03 -1.15 -14.90
CA HIS A 89 -15.63 -1.57 -14.91
C HIS A 89 -14.83 -0.83 -15.99
N VAL A 90 -15.41 -0.77 -17.21
CA VAL A 90 -14.77 -0.12 -18.37
C VAL A 90 -14.65 1.40 -18.13
N GLU A 91 -15.68 2.01 -17.56
CA GLU A 91 -15.67 3.43 -17.21
C GLU A 91 -14.60 3.75 -16.16
N LEU A 92 -14.51 2.94 -15.09
CA LEU A 92 -13.48 3.11 -14.06
C LEU A 92 -12.06 2.94 -14.64
N GLU A 93 -11.84 1.93 -15.49
CA GLU A 93 -10.54 1.72 -16.15
C GLU A 93 -10.11 2.92 -16.98
N LYS A 94 -11.03 3.50 -17.75
CA LYS A 94 -10.77 4.72 -18.51
C LYS A 94 -10.43 5.90 -17.62
N GLU A 95 -11.23 6.13 -16.58
CA GLU A 95 -11.03 7.25 -15.64
C GLU A 95 -9.71 7.13 -14.86
N LEU A 96 -9.30 5.90 -14.49
CA LEU A 96 -8.01 5.64 -13.83
C LEU A 96 -6.82 5.89 -14.77
N ALA A 97 -6.89 5.40 -16.02
CA ALA A 97 -5.86 5.65 -17.02
C ALA A 97 -5.64 7.16 -17.23
N GLU A 98 -6.73 7.90 -17.45
CA GLU A 98 -6.70 9.37 -17.58
C GLU A 98 -6.13 10.05 -16.33
N PHE A 99 -6.49 9.54 -15.13
CA PHE A 99 -6.04 10.12 -13.87
C PHE A 99 -4.55 9.98 -13.65
N VAL A 100 -3.98 8.80 -13.93
CA VAL A 100 -2.54 8.57 -13.76
C VAL A 100 -1.70 8.93 -14.99
N GLY A 101 -2.34 9.42 -16.09
CA GLY A 101 -1.66 9.89 -17.29
C GLY A 101 -1.12 8.75 -18.17
N LYS A 102 -1.91 7.69 -18.35
CA LYS A 102 -1.60 6.55 -19.22
C LYS A 102 -2.72 6.29 -20.23
N ASP A 103 -2.44 5.49 -21.28
CA ASP A 103 -3.37 5.23 -22.36
C ASP A 103 -4.57 4.39 -21.93
N GLU A 104 -4.29 3.27 -21.25
CA GLU A 104 -5.31 2.31 -20.80
C GLU A 104 -5.00 1.78 -19.39
N ALA A 105 -6.03 1.22 -18.75
CA ALA A 105 -5.89 0.51 -17.49
C ALA A 105 -6.72 -0.78 -17.45
N LEU A 106 -6.37 -1.69 -16.53
CA LEU A 106 -7.12 -2.89 -16.19
C LEU A 106 -7.35 -2.96 -14.69
N CYS A 107 -8.60 -3.21 -14.26
CA CYS A 107 -8.98 -3.38 -12.87
C CYS A 107 -8.95 -4.84 -12.43
N PHE A 108 -8.47 -5.07 -11.20
CA PHE A 108 -8.34 -6.37 -10.53
C PHE A 108 -9.12 -6.37 -9.21
N SER A 109 -9.38 -7.56 -8.69
CA SER A 109 -10.15 -7.72 -7.43
C SER A 109 -9.38 -7.27 -6.18
N THR A 110 -8.04 -7.22 -6.21
CA THR A 110 -7.20 -6.66 -5.15
C THR A 110 -5.90 -6.08 -5.74
N GLY A 111 -5.28 -5.14 -5.03
CA GLY A 111 -3.93 -4.65 -5.38
C GLY A 111 -2.88 -5.78 -5.33
N PHE A 112 -3.00 -6.72 -4.38
CA PHE A 112 -2.09 -7.86 -4.26
C PHE A 112 -2.08 -8.70 -5.55
N THR A 113 -3.26 -9.01 -6.08
CA THR A 113 -3.40 -9.82 -7.32
C THR A 113 -3.01 -9.07 -8.59
N VAL A 114 -2.90 -7.73 -8.55
CA VAL A 114 -2.28 -6.97 -9.65
C VAL A 114 -0.81 -7.38 -9.77
N ASN A 115 -0.01 -7.27 -8.71
CA ASN A 115 1.41 -7.61 -8.73
C ASN A 115 1.64 -9.09 -9.07
N GLU A 116 0.87 -10.01 -8.47
CA GLU A 116 0.95 -11.45 -8.76
C GLU A 116 0.64 -11.80 -10.22
N GLY A 117 -0.24 -11.05 -10.87
CA GLY A 117 -0.64 -11.32 -12.24
C GLY A 117 0.20 -10.62 -13.29
N ILE A 118 0.59 -9.38 -13.03
CA ILE A 118 1.25 -8.52 -14.01
C ILE A 118 2.74 -8.83 -14.12
N ILE A 119 3.45 -8.91 -12.99
CA ILE A 119 4.90 -9.14 -13.01
C ILE A 119 5.26 -10.40 -13.83
N PRO A 120 4.68 -11.60 -13.57
CA PRO A 120 5.00 -12.78 -14.35
C PRO A 120 4.42 -12.78 -15.77
N ALA A 121 3.48 -11.88 -16.10
CA ALA A 121 2.97 -11.75 -17.46
C ALA A 121 3.83 -10.84 -18.35
N VAL A 122 4.64 -9.95 -17.74
CA VAL A 122 5.51 -9.02 -18.47
C VAL A 122 6.86 -9.67 -18.79
N VAL A 123 7.42 -10.44 -17.87
CA VAL A 123 8.78 -10.99 -17.96
C VAL A 123 8.82 -12.49 -17.67
N GLY A 124 9.67 -13.22 -18.41
CA GLY A 124 9.76 -14.67 -18.34
C GLY A 124 11.19 -15.20 -18.47
N ARG A 125 11.34 -16.40 -19.05
CA ARG A 125 12.66 -17.02 -19.23
C ARG A 125 13.55 -16.19 -20.15
N GLY A 126 14.74 -15.88 -19.72
CA GLY A 126 15.70 -15.05 -20.45
C GLY A 126 15.63 -13.56 -20.09
N ASP A 127 14.60 -13.13 -19.35
CA ASP A 127 14.44 -11.77 -18.87
C ASP A 127 14.92 -11.60 -17.41
N TYR A 128 14.91 -10.37 -16.93
CA TYR A 128 15.33 -9.99 -15.58
C TYR A 128 14.26 -9.18 -14.85
N ILE A 129 14.11 -9.45 -13.55
CA ILE A 129 13.35 -8.62 -12.60
C ILE A 129 14.35 -8.07 -11.60
N ILE A 130 14.38 -6.75 -11.44
CA ILE A 130 15.26 -6.04 -10.52
C ILE A 130 14.39 -5.30 -9.49
N CYS A 131 14.45 -5.70 -8.21
CA CYS A 131 13.58 -5.18 -7.15
C CYS A 131 14.38 -4.54 -6.03
N ASP A 132 13.80 -3.51 -5.39
CA ASP A 132 14.27 -3.04 -4.10
C ASP A 132 14.13 -4.15 -3.04
N ASP A 133 15.01 -4.21 -2.06
CA ASP A 133 14.98 -5.27 -1.05
C ASP A 133 13.87 -5.07 -0.01
N ARG A 134 13.23 -3.89 0.03
CA ARG A 134 12.07 -3.54 0.88
C ARG A 134 10.73 -3.47 0.15
N ASP A 135 10.69 -3.85 -1.10
CA ASP A 135 9.43 -3.92 -1.87
C ASP A 135 8.38 -4.78 -1.16
N HIS A 136 7.11 -4.38 -1.36
CA HIS A 136 5.97 -5.03 -0.75
C HIS A 136 5.89 -6.54 -1.05
N ALA A 137 5.33 -7.31 -0.11
CA ALA A 137 5.19 -8.77 -0.21
C ALA A 137 4.53 -9.24 -1.53
N SER A 138 3.58 -8.49 -2.08
CA SER A 138 2.94 -8.82 -3.36
C SER A 138 3.90 -8.74 -4.56
N ILE A 139 4.87 -7.81 -4.53
CA ILE A 139 5.95 -7.74 -5.54
C ILE A 139 6.87 -8.94 -5.37
N VAL A 140 7.22 -9.28 -4.11
CA VAL A 140 8.03 -10.48 -3.81
C VAL A 140 7.35 -11.75 -4.32
N ASP A 141 6.04 -11.90 -4.12
CA ASP A 141 5.32 -13.07 -4.58
C ASP A 141 5.10 -13.04 -6.11
N GLY A 142 4.78 -11.88 -6.69
CA GLY A 142 4.69 -11.71 -8.15
C GLY A 142 5.97 -12.11 -8.88
N ARG A 143 7.15 -11.67 -8.39
CA ARG A 143 8.42 -12.08 -9.00
C ARG A 143 8.71 -13.59 -8.83
N ARG A 144 8.27 -14.22 -7.72
CA ARG A 144 8.42 -15.67 -7.50
C ARG A 144 7.58 -16.50 -8.48
N LEU A 145 6.49 -15.94 -8.99
CA LEU A 145 5.65 -16.59 -10.00
C LEU A 145 6.23 -16.48 -11.41
N SER A 146 7.19 -15.60 -11.64
CA SER A 146 7.89 -15.46 -12.92
C SER A 146 9.06 -16.46 -13.02
N PHE A 147 9.37 -16.83 -14.27
CA PHE A 147 10.58 -17.61 -14.62
C PHE A 147 11.77 -16.71 -14.98
N ALA A 148 11.66 -15.40 -14.86
CA ALA A 148 12.76 -14.47 -15.09
C ALA A 148 13.84 -14.57 -14.01
N THR A 149 15.04 -14.16 -14.35
CA THR A 149 16.15 -14.05 -13.38
C THR A 149 15.86 -12.93 -12.39
N GLN A 150 15.87 -13.23 -11.09
CA GLN A 150 15.52 -12.28 -10.04
C GLN A 150 16.80 -11.67 -9.44
N LEU A 151 16.90 -10.35 -9.52
CA LEU A 151 17.95 -9.54 -8.92
C LEU A 151 17.35 -8.62 -7.86
N LYS A 152 18.13 -8.31 -6.83
CA LYS A 152 17.72 -7.40 -5.75
C LYS A 152 18.83 -6.39 -5.52
N TYR A 153 18.44 -5.14 -5.33
CA TYR A 153 19.34 -4.08 -4.88
C TYR A 153 18.97 -3.61 -3.48
N LYS A 154 19.94 -3.06 -2.77
CA LYS A 154 19.74 -2.50 -1.44
C LYS A 154 18.81 -1.31 -1.52
N HIS A 155 17.98 -1.19 -0.50
CA HIS A 155 16.96 -0.15 -0.41
C HIS A 155 17.46 1.24 -0.80
N ASN A 156 16.84 1.82 -1.82
CA ASN A 156 17.13 3.13 -2.39
C ASN A 156 18.62 3.39 -2.77
N ASP A 157 19.43 2.32 -2.92
CA ASP A 157 20.85 2.41 -3.32
C ASP A 157 20.96 2.33 -4.86
N MET A 158 21.08 3.49 -5.48
CA MET A 158 21.15 3.60 -6.95
C MET A 158 22.46 3.07 -7.52
N GLU A 159 23.56 3.06 -6.75
CA GLU A 159 24.80 2.44 -7.18
C GLU A 159 24.67 0.90 -7.18
N ASP A 160 23.96 0.35 -6.21
CA ASP A 160 23.69 -1.09 -6.13
C ASP A 160 22.71 -1.50 -7.25
N LEU A 161 21.66 -0.72 -7.51
CA LEU A 161 20.77 -0.92 -8.66
C LEU A 161 21.56 -0.93 -9.98
N GLU A 162 22.48 0.00 -10.17
CA GLU A 162 23.31 0.04 -11.38
C GLU A 162 24.19 -1.20 -11.52
N LYS A 163 24.78 -1.71 -10.43
CA LYS A 163 25.54 -2.97 -10.44
C LYS A 163 24.67 -4.17 -10.83
N GLU A 164 23.42 -4.22 -10.38
CA GLU A 164 22.49 -5.29 -10.75
C GLU A 164 22.12 -5.20 -12.24
N LEU A 165 21.86 -4.00 -12.77
CA LEU A 165 21.61 -3.79 -14.19
C LEU A 165 22.77 -4.17 -15.10
N GLN A 166 24.02 -3.99 -14.64
CA GLN A 166 25.23 -4.41 -15.37
C GLN A 166 25.37 -5.91 -15.54
N LYS A 167 24.68 -6.71 -14.72
CA LYS A 167 24.69 -8.18 -14.83
C LYS A 167 23.73 -8.71 -15.89
N CYS A 168 22.81 -7.85 -16.38
CA CYS A 168 21.77 -8.24 -17.32
C CYS A 168 22.31 -8.28 -18.76
N GLU A 169 21.87 -9.27 -19.52
CA GLU A 169 22.16 -9.33 -20.95
C GLU A 169 21.58 -8.11 -21.70
N PRO A 170 22.32 -7.52 -22.67
CA PRO A 170 21.91 -6.29 -23.34
C PRO A 170 20.53 -6.39 -24.01
N ASP A 171 20.25 -7.49 -24.69
CA ASP A 171 19.05 -7.71 -25.49
C ASP A 171 17.86 -8.31 -24.71
N ALA A 172 18.05 -8.63 -23.42
CA ALA A 172 16.97 -9.13 -22.55
C ALA A 172 16.08 -8.01 -22.04
N VAL A 173 14.82 -8.31 -21.77
CA VAL A 173 13.94 -7.39 -21.02
C VAL A 173 14.41 -7.29 -19.58
N LYS A 174 14.53 -6.08 -19.09
CA LYS A 174 14.94 -5.74 -17.73
C LYS A 174 13.81 -4.93 -17.09
N LEU A 175 13.07 -5.55 -16.19
CA LEU A 175 11.98 -4.90 -15.48
C LEU A 175 12.44 -4.49 -14.07
N ILE A 176 12.56 -3.18 -13.86
CA ILE A 176 12.75 -2.61 -12.52
C ILE A 176 11.36 -2.49 -11.91
N VAL A 177 11.14 -3.12 -10.75
CA VAL A 177 9.89 -3.05 -10.00
C VAL A 177 10.19 -2.38 -8.66
N VAL A 178 9.40 -1.38 -8.27
CA VAL A 178 9.63 -0.62 -7.04
C VAL A 178 8.33 -0.06 -6.48
N ASP A 179 8.19 -0.07 -5.14
CA ASP A 179 7.17 0.73 -4.44
C ASP A 179 7.47 2.22 -4.62
N GLY A 180 6.50 3.02 -5.03
CA GLY A 180 6.66 4.48 -5.08
C GLY A 180 6.82 5.11 -3.70
N VAL A 181 6.10 4.58 -2.70
CA VAL A 181 6.23 4.88 -1.28
C VAL A 181 6.37 3.60 -0.51
N PHE A 182 7.44 3.42 0.25
CA PHE A 182 7.68 2.22 1.04
C PHE A 182 6.78 2.19 2.28
N SER A 183 6.03 1.11 2.41
CA SER A 183 4.88 1.01 3.31
C SER A 183 5.19 1.05 4.80
N MET A 184 6.42 0.71 5.20
CA MET A 184 6.86 0.65 6.59
C MET A 184 7.68 1.87 7.00
N GLU A 185 8.59 2.31 6.15
CA GLU A 185 9.50 3.42 6.37
C GLU A 185 8.88 4.78 6.01
N GLY A 186 7.96 4.81 5.04
CA GLY A 186 7.28 6.01 4.59
C GLY A 186 8.13 6.92 3.69
N ASP A 187 9.29 6.47 3.26
CA ASP A 187 10.15 7.18 2.31
C ASP A 187 9.76 6.89 0.86
N LEU A 188 10.30 7.67 -0.06
CA LEU A 188 10.00 7.61 -1.49
C LEU A 188 11.11 6.88 -2.25
N ALA A 189 10.73 6.14 -3.31
CA ALA A 189 11.69 5.67 -4.29
C ALA A 189 12.35 6.83 -5.04
N ASN A 190 13.66 6.73 -5.29
CA ASN A 190 14.39 7.73 -6.07
C ASN A 190 14.10 7.56 -7.58
N LEU A 191 12.83 7.82 -7.98
CA LEU A 191 12.38 7.62 -9.36
C LEU A 191 13.19 8.40 -10.39
N PRO A 192 13.65 9.65 -10.14
CA PRO A 192 14.49 10.36 -11.12
C PRO A 192 15.77 9.61 -11.49
N GLU A 193 16.46 9.03 -10.49
CA GLU A 193 17.68 8.25 -10.74
C GLU A 193 17.38 6.88 -11.35
N ILE A 194 16.28 6.24 -10.95
CA ILE A 194 15.82 4.98 -11.58
C ILE A 194 15.52 5.22 -13.05
N VAL A 195 14.87 6.33 -13.43
CA VAL A 195 14.62 6.72 -14.83
C VAL A 195 15.93 6.97 -15.58
N ARG A 196 16.91 7.63 -14.94
CA ARG A 196 18.23 7.81 -15.56
C ARG A 196 18.89 6.45 -15.88
N LEU A 197 18.81 5.51 -14.95
CA LEU A 197 19.35 4.16 -15.14
C LEU A 197 18.54 3.35 -16.18
N LYS A 198 17.21 3.46 -16.18
CA LYS A 198 16.34 2.89 -17.24
C LYS A 198 16.85 3.27 -18.62
N LYS A 199 17.08 4.58 -18.86
CA LYS A 199 17.53 5.10 -20.15
C LYS A 199 18.95 4.59 -20.50
N LYS A 200 19.83 4.49 -19.51
CA LYS A 200 21.22 4.03 -19.72
C LYS A 200 21.29 2.53 -20.07
N TYR A 201 20.44 1.69 -19.47
CA TYR A 201 20.51 0.23 -19.60
C TYR A 201 19.37 -0.34 -20.47
N ASN A 202 18.56 0.51 -21.11
CA ASN A 202 17.37 0.09 -21.87
C ASN A 202 16.48 -0.86 -21.04
N ALA A 203 16.11 -0.43 -19.85
CA ALA A 203 15.22 -1.15 -18.95
C ALA A 203 13.79 -0.62 -19.02
N SER A 204 12.84 -1.32 -18.40
CA SER A 204 11.46 -0.87 -18.17
C SER A 204 11.23 -0.68 -16.68
N ILE A 205 10.29 0.21 -16.32
CA ILE A 205 9.95 0.51 -14.93
C ILE A 205 8.49 0.21 -14.65
N TYR A 206 8.25 -0.53 -13.57
CA TYR A 206 6.96 -0.76 -12.94
C TYR A 206 6.96 -0.09 -11.56
N VAL A 207 6.05 0.86 -11.33
CA VAL A 207 5.90 1.54 -10.05
C VAL A 207 4.62 1.11 -9.37
N ASP A 208 4.72 0.65 -8.12
CA ASP A 208 3.58 0.41 -7.24
C ASP A 208 3.22 1.70 -6.48
N GLU A 209 2.14 2.34 -6.90
CA GLU A 209 1.61 3.58 -6.32
C GLU A 209 0.59 3.33 -5.20
N ALA A 210 0.57 2.14 -4.60
CA ALA A 210 -0.43 1.80 -3.58
C ALA A 210 -0.49 2.80 -2.42
N HIS A 211 0.62 3.40 -2.05
CA HIS A 211 0.74 4.44 -1.03
C HIS A 211 0.92 5.86 -1.59
N GLY A 212 1.18 5.99 -2.89
CA GLY A 212 1.35 7.28 -3.58
C GLY A 212 0.03 7.85 -4.10
N LEU A 213 -0.84 6.99 -4.64
CA LEU A 213 -2.12 7.36 -5.23
C LEU A 213 -3.04 8.06 -4.20
N GLY A 214 -3.54 9.24 -4.55
CA GLY A 214 -4.36 10.08 -3.67
C GLY A 214 -3.54 10.90 -2.67
N VAL A 215 -2.22 10.70 -2.57
CA VAL A 215 -1.34 11.33 -1.57
C VAL A 215 -0.35 12.29 -2.22
N PHE A 216 0.36 11.86 -3.24
CA PHE A 216 1.42 12.61 -3.92
C PHE A 216 1.01 13.10 -5.29
N GLY A 217 1.76 14.07 -5.80
CA GLY A 217 1.57 14.61 -7.13
C GLY A 217 0.38 15.56 -7.25
N LYS A 218 0.19 16.09 -8.44
CA LYS A 218 -0.90 17.01 -8.73
C LYS A 218 -2.25 16.28 -8.62
N GLN A 219 -3.11 16.79 -7.75
CA GLN A 219 -4.42 16.18 -7.47
C GLN A 219 -4.34 14.71 -7.00
N GLY A 220 -3.20 14.28 -6.41
CA GLY A 220 -3.05 12.92 -5.91
C GLY A 220 -2.75 11.86 -6.97
N ARG A 221 -2.14 12.22 -8.10
CA ARG A 221 -1.83 11.29 -9.20
C ARG A 221 -0.75 10.27 -8.88
N GLY A 222 0.00 10.47 -7.80
CA GLY A 222 1.04 9.55 -7.33
C GLY A 222 2.44 10.15 -7.34
N VAL A 223 3.41 9.32 -6.97
CA VAL A 223 4.84 9.69 -6.86
C VAL A 223 5.45 9.89 -8.25
N CYS A 224 4.99 9.15 -9.26
CA CYS A 224 5.44 9.36 -10.66
C CYS A 224 5.15 10.78 -11.13
N ASP A 225 3.97 11.32 -10.84
CA ASP A 225 3.60 12.71 -11.16
C ASP A 225 4.31 13.71 -10.24
N HIS A 226 4.53 13.37 -8.97
CA HIS A 226 5.28 14.20 -8.01
C HIS A 226 6.67 14.53 -8.51
N PHE A 227 7.38 13.55 -9.06
CA PHE A 227 8.72 13.75 -9.64
C PHE A 227 8.69 14.18 -11.11
N GLY A 228 7.53 14.28 -11.75
CA GLY A 228 7.39 14.66 -13.15
C GLY A 228 7.94 13.62 -14.13
N VAL A 229 7.95 12.36 -13.77
CA VAL A 229 8.52 11.26 -14.55
C VAL A 229 7.48 10.29 -15.12
N THR A 230 6.19 10.62 -15.05
CA THR A 230 5.07 9.74 -15.47
C THR A 230 5.26 9.18 -16.87
N GLU A 231 5.72 9.98 -17.83
CA GLU A 231 5.96 9.55 -19.22
C GLU A 231 7.08 8.49 -19.34
N ASP A 232 8.03 8.50 -18.42
CA ASP A 232 9.16 7.56 -18.40
C ASP A 232 8.83 6.23 -17.70
N ILE A 233 7.68 6.12 -17.04
CA ILE A 233 7.25 4.90 -16.35
C ILE A 233 6.42 4.05 -17.30
N ASP A 234 6.76 2.77 -17.44
CA ASP A 234 6.06 1.86 -18.39
C ASP A 234 4.74 1.34 -17.82
N LEU A 235 4.73 1.03 -16.51
CA LEU A 235 3.56 0.49 -15.83
C LEU A 235 3.37 1.16 -14.47
N ILE A 236 2.16 1.63 -14.21
CA ILE A 236 1.74 2.22 -12.94
C ILE A 236 0.66 1.33 -12.32
N MET A 237 0.96 0.75 -11.17
CA MET A 237 0.03 -0.03 -10.37
C MET A 237 -0.58 0.85 -9.28
N GLY A 238 -1.87 0.68 -8.97
CA GLY A 238 -2.51 1.27 -7.80
C GLY A 238 -3.48 0.32 -7.12
N THR A 239 -3.80 0.62 -5.86
CA THR A 239 -4.79 -0.15 -5.09
C THR A 239 -6.00 0.71 -4.73
N PHE A 240 -7.18 0.08 -4.59
CA PHE A 240 -8.39 0.77 -4.12
C PHE A 240 -8.53 0.71 -2.58
N SER A 241 -7.74 -0.13 -1.91
CA SER A 241 -7.89 -0.41 -0.48
C SER A 241 -7.35 0.66 0.47
N LYS A 242 -6.89 1.78 -0.05
CA LYS A 242 -6.32 2.90 0.71
C LYS A 242 -7.07 4.20 0.40
N SER A 243 -6.49 5.09 -0.41
CA SER A 243 -7.11 6.39 -0.75
C SER A 243 -8.47 6.28 -1.45
N LEU A 244 -8.70 5.21 -2.23
CA LEU A 244 -9.98 4.99 -2.93
C LEU A 244 -11.03 4.24 -2.11
N ALA A 245 -10.81 4.01 -0.82
CA ALA A 245 -11.80 3.56 0.18
C ALA A 245 -12.63 2.32 -0.22
N SER A 246 -12.08 1.41 -1.04
CA SER A 246 -12.76 0.24 -1.57
C SER A 246 -11.84 -0.99 -1.53
N ILE A 247 -12.18 -2.03 -2.25
CA ILE A 247 -11.31 -3.18 -2.51
C ILE A 247 -11.12 -3.34 -4.02
N GLY A 248 -9.89 -3.63 -4.42
CA GLY A 248 -9.48 -3.78 -5.81
C GLY A 248 -8.10 -3.18 -6.04
N GLY A 249 -7.72 -3.13 -7.29
CA GLY A 249 -6.50 -2.49 -7.77
C GLY A 249 -6.53 -2.35 -9.28
N PHE A 250 -5.52 -1.71 -9.83
CA PHE A 250 -5.40 -1.54 -11.26
C PHE A 250 -3.93 -1.52 -11.70
N ILE A 251 -3.73 -1.77 -12.99
CA ILE A 251 -2.50 -1.49 -13.70
C ILE A 251 -2.83 -0.54 -14.86
N ALA A 252 -1.98 0.44 -15.10
CA ALA A 252 -2.08 1.37 -16.22
C ALA A 252 -0.76 1.45 -16.99
N GLY A 253 -0.82 1.65 -18.30
CA GLY A 253 0.34 1.71 -19.18
C GLY A 253 -0.08 2.01 -20.63
N ASP A 254 0.86 1.80 -21.55
CA ASP A 254 0.64 1.95 -22.98
C ASP A 254 -0.39 0.93 -23.47
N LYS A 255 -1.18 1.34 -24.46
CA LYS A 255 -2.27 0.54 -25.02
C LYS A 255 -1.85 -0.87 -25.43
N ASP A 256 -0.72 -1.03 -26.10
CA ASP A 256 -0.27 -2.34 -26.59
C ASP A 256 0.14 -3.26 -25.45
N VAL A 257 0.79 -2.71 -24.40
CA VAL A 257 1.16 -3.44 -23.19
C VAL A 257 -0.10 -3.87 -22.44
N ILE A 258 -1.06 -2.97 -22.25
CA ILE A 258 -2.32 -3.27 -21.57
C ILE A 258 -3.14 -4.31 -22.36
N ASN A 259 -3.12 -4.24 -23.70
CA ASN A 259 -3.76 -5.27 -24.53
C ASN A 259 -3.10 -6.64 -24.35
N TRP A 260 -1.77 -6.71 -24.28
CA TRP A 260 -1.06 -7.95 -23.94
C TRP A 260 -1.49 -8.50 -22.58
N LEU A 261 -1.47 -7.65 -21.55
CA LEU A 261 -1.83 -8.02 -20.18
C LEU A 261 -3.28 -8.52 -20.06
N ARG A 262 -4.21 -7.90 -20.77
CA ARG A 262 -5.63 -8.31 -20.83
C ARG A 262 -5.81 -9.76 -21.27
N HIS A 263 -4.91 -10.28 -22.10
CA HIS A 263 -4.98 -11.63 -22.66
C HIS A 263 -3.99 -12.63 -22.03
N ASN A 264 -3.06 -12.17 -21.20
CA ASN A 264 -1.99 -13.02 -20.67
C ASN A 264 -1.85 -12.98 -19.13
N ALA A 265 -2.37 -11.96 -18.43
CA ALA A 265 -2.31 -11.89 -16.98
C ALA A 265 -3.27 -12.90 -16.35
N ARG A 266 -2.73 -13.95 -15.72
CA ARG A 266 -3.52 -15.07 -15.18
C ARG A 266 -4.51 -14.62 -14.10
N SER A 267 -4.12 -13.71 -13.23
CA SER A 267 -5.01 -13.17 -12.20
C SER A 267 -6.10 -12.25 -12.76
N TYR A 268 -6.01 -11.81 -14.02
CA TYR A 268 -7.09 -11.12 -14.71
C TYR A 268 -8.05 -12.10 -15.40
N ILE A 269 -7.51 -13.12 -16.05
CA ILE A 269 -8.27 -14.08 -16.85
C ILE A 269 -9.07 -15.05 -15.98
N PHE A 270 -8.48 -15.54 -14.87
CA PHE A 270 -9.00 -16.67 -14.10
C PHE A 270 -9.59 -16.29 -12.74
N GLN A 271 -9.54 -15.01 -12.32
CA GLN A 271 -10.24 -14.60 -11.11
C GLN A 271 -11.61 -13.99 -11.42
N ALA A 272 -12.53 -14.06 -10.46
CA ALA A 272 -13.80 -13.35 -10.54
C ALA A 272 -13.60 -11.83 -10.56
N SER A 273 -14.47 -11.14 -11.32
CA SER A 273 -14.46 -9.68 -11.41
C SER A 273 -14.76 -9.01 -10.06
N SER A 274 -14.27 -7.80 -9.88
CA SER A 274 -14.65 -6.93 -8.74
C SER A 274 -16.18 -6.78 -8.69
N THR A 275 -16.73 -6.74 -7.48
CA THR A 275 -18.16 -6.57 -7.31
C THR A 275 -18.63 -5.18 -7.77
N PRO A 276 -19.89 -5.03 -8.22
CA PRO A 276 -20.45 -3.74 -8.59
C PRO A 276 -20.30 -2.70 -7.49
N ALA A 277 -20.59 -3.07 -6.24
CA ALA A 277 -20.46 -2.19 -5.08
C ALA A 277 -19.04 -1.66 -4.89
N ALA A 278 -18.02 -2.54 -4.97
CA ALA A 278 -16.64 -2.14 -4.80
C ALA A 278 -16.14 -1.27 -5.97
N THR A 279 -16.57 -1.59 -7.19
CA THR A 279 -16.22 -0.81 -8.39
C THR A 279 -16.80 0.61 -8.33
N ALA A 280 -18.09 0.73 -7.97
CA ALA A 280 -18.75 2.03 -7.81
C ALA A 280 -18.16 2.85 -6.65
N ALA A 281 -17.80 2.20 -5.54
CA ALA A 281 -17.12 2.86 -4.42
C ALA A 281 -15.79 3.48 -4.84
N ALA A 282 -14.94 2.70 -5.54
CA ALA A 282 -13.63 3.18 -6.00
C ALA A 282 -13.79 4.35 -7.00
N ARG A 283 -14.76 4.26 -7.91
CA ARG A 283 -15.05 5.29 -8.90
C ARG A 283 -15.52 6.60 -8.24
N GLU A 284 -16.45 6.52 -7.30
CA GLU A 284 -16.93 7.70 -6.57
C GLU A 284 -15.81 8.32 -5.72
N ALA A 285 -14.97 7.50 -5.08
CA ALA A 285 -13.80 7.99 -4.36
C ALA A 285 -12.82 8.74 -5.28
N LEU A 286 -12.59 8.25 -6.51
CA LEU A 286 -11.78 8.93 -7.51
C LEU A 286 -12.39 10.29 -7.91
N HIS A 287 -13.72 10.36 -8.10
CA HIS A 287 -14.42 11.61 -8.40
C HIS A 287 -14.27 12.62 -7.26
N ILE A 288 -14.39 12.17 -6.02
CA ILE A 288 -14.21 13.02 -4.83
C ILE A 288 -12.76 13.55 -4.76
N ILE A 289 -11.75 12.70 -4.95
CA ILE A 289 -10.35 13.13 -4.93
C ILE A 289 -10.08 14.18 -6.02
N LYS A 290 -10.63 14.00 -7.21
CA LYS A 290 -10.48 14.96 -8.32
C LYS A 290 -11.18 16.27 -8.07
N SER A 291 -12.32 16.27 -7.38
CA SER A 291 -13.15 17.46 -7.15
C SER A 291 -12.85 18.20 -5.84
N GLU A 292 -12.17 17.55 -4.89
CA GLU A 292 -11.83 18.11 -3.57
C GLU A 292 -10.30 18.16 -3.32
N PRO A 293 -9.53 18.96 -4.09
CA PRO A 293 -8.08 19.03 -3.93
C PRO A 293 -7.63 19.51 -2.54
N GLU A 294 -8.51 20.25 -1.82
CA GLU A 294 -8.29 20.68 -0.45
C GLU A 294 -8.19 19.50 0.54
N ARG A 295 -8.69 18.32 0.18
CA ARG A 295 -8.56 17.11 1.00
C ARG A 295 -7.11 16.64 1.07
N ILE A 296 -6.40 16.69 -0.05
CA ILE A 296 -4.97 16.38 -0.11
C ILE A 296 -4.18 17.43 0.69
N GLN A 297 -4.53 18.70 0.56
CA GLN A 297 -3.90 19.76 1.35
C GLN A 297 -4.08 19.53 2.86
N ARG A 298 -5.30 19.18 3.31
CA ARG A 298 -5.55 18.81 4.72
C ARG A 298 -4.71 17.62 5.18
N LEU A 299 -4.55 16.58 4.33
CA LEU A 299 -3.68 15.47 4.66
C LEU A 299 -2.24 15.93 4.90
N TRP A 300 -1.72 16.78 4.02
CA TRP A 300 -0.35 17.29 4.16
C TRP A 300 -0.18 18.24 5.33
N ASP A 301 -1.16 19.09 5.61
CA ASP A 301 -1.15 19.99 6.78
C ASP A 301 -1.06 19.19 8.08
N ILE A 302 -1.89 18.15 8.23
CA ILE A 302 -1.86 17.31 9.44
C ILE A 302 -0.64 16.39 9.47
N THR A 303 -0.15 15.91 8.33
CA THR A 303 1.08 15.11 8.23
C THR A 303 2.28 15.93 8.67
N ASN A 304 2.48 17.11 8.13
CA ASN A 304 3.59 17.99 8.49
C ASN A 304 3.55 18.37 9.98
N TYR A 305 2.34 18.62 10.50
CA TYR A 305 2.15 18.87 11.92
C TYR A 305 2.58 17.65 12.76
N ALA A 306 2.14 16.47 12.42
CA ALA A 306 2.46 15.23 13.14
C ALA A 306 3.95 14.90 13.07
N LEU A 307 4.57 14.98 11.88
CA LEU A 307 6.02 14.75 11.69
C LEU A 307 6.85 15.66 12.62
N LYS A 308 6.50 16.96 12.66
CA LYS A 308 7.15 17.90 13.56
C LYS A 308 6.93 17.52 15.02
N SER A 309 5.70 17.23 15.42
CA SER A 309 5.34 16.92 16.82
C SER A 309 6.04 15.67 17.34
N PHE A 310 6.14 14.60 16.54
CA PHE A 310 6.86 13.39 16.92
C PHE A 310 8.38 13.62 17.01
N ARG A 311 8.98 14.38 16.06
CA ARG A 311 10.40 14.75 16.13
C ARG A 311 10.70 15.58 17.39
N ASP A 312 9.89 16.60 17.66
CA ASP A 312 10.05 17.46 18.83
C ASP A 312 9.90 16.68 20.16
N ALA A 313 9.07 15.65 20.18
CA ALA A 313 8.92 14.75 21.34
C ALA A 313 10.06 13.72 21.50
N GLY A 314 11.03 13.69 20.58
CA GLY A 314 12.22 12.86 20.65
C GLY A 314 12.07 11.45 20.06
N PHE A 315 11.06 11.21 19.22
CA PHE A 315 10.93 9.94 18.52
C PHE A 315 11.92 9.83 17.35
N GLU A 316 12.48 8.63 17.18
CA GLU A 316 13.19 8.25 15.96
C GLU A 316 12.15 7.85 14.91
N ILE A 317 12.01 8.67 13.85
CA ILE A 317 11.03 8.46 12.79
C ILE A 317 11.66 8.23 11.40
N GLY A 318 12.98 8.05 11.32
CA GLY A 318 13.69 7.85 10.06
C GLY A 318 13.53 9.03 9.07
N GLU A 319 13.67 8.70 7.80
CA GLU A 319 13.64 9.67 6.68
C GLU A 319 12.24 9.75 6.01
N THR A 320 11.19 9.47 6.77
CA THR A 320 9.83 9.48 6.20
C THR A 320 9.44 10.84 5.62
N GLU A 321 8.87 10.81 4.44
CA GLU A 321 8.37 11.96 3.69
C GLU A 321 6.88 11.82 3.32
N SER A 322 6.14 10.95 4.01
CA SER A 322 4.75 10.59 3.70
C SER A 322 3.86 10.63 4.94
N PRO A 323 2.53 10.45 4.79
CA PRO A 323 1.61 10.29 5.92
C PRO A 323 1.84 9.01 6.75
N ILE A 324 2.88 8.27 6.48
CA ILE A 324 3.31 7.09 7.23
C ILE A 324 4.45 7.51 8.14
N ILE A 325 4.29 7.37 9.45
CA ILE A 325 5.30 7.77 10.45
C ILE A 325 5.73 6.52 11.22
N PRO A 326 6.93 5.98 10.91
CA PRO A 326 7.51 4.91 11.71
C PRO A 326 8.03 5.46 13.03
N LEU A 327 7.65 4.86 14.15
CA LEU A 327 8.23 5.14 15.45
C LEU A 327 9.11 3.94 15.82
N TYR A 328 10.41 4.06 15.67
CA TYR A 328 11.34 2.95 15.87
C TYR A 328 11.43 2.54 17.33
N VAL A 329 11.28 1.25 17.58
CA VAL A 329 11.37 0.63 18.92
C VAL A 329 12.63 -0.24 19.05
N ARG A 330 13.02 -0.88 17.94
CA ARG A 330 14.23 -1.72 17.79
C ARG A 330 14.29 -2.95 18.70
N ASP A 331 13.13 -3.35 19.24
CA ASP A 331 12.96 -4.51 20.11
C ASP A 331 11.57 -5.10 19.94
N THR A 332 11.46 -6.37 19.56
CA THR A 332 10.19 -7.04 19.24
C THR A 332 9.25 -7.10 20.45
N GLU A 333 9.76 -7.42 21.65
CA GLU A 333 8.92 -7.54 22.85
C GLU A 333 8.40 -6.16 23.28
N LYS A 334 9.27 -5.14 23.32
CA LYS A 334 8.86 -3.77 23.60
C LYS A 334 7.87 -3.24 22.56
N THR A 335 8.00 -3.64 21.28
CA THR A 335 7.04 -3.25 20.23
C THR A 335 5.63 -3.77 20.54
N PHE A 336 5.48 -5.00 21.01
CA PHE A 336 4.17 -5.51 21.44
C PHE A 336 3.65 -4.83 22.70
N VAL A 337 4.53 -4.64 23.68
CA VAL A 337 4.15 -3.98 24.93
C VAL A 337 3.68 -2.55 24.71
N VAL A 338 4.43 -1.74 23.94
CA VAL A 338 4.05 -0.35 23.66
C VAL A 338 2.76 -0.27 22.83
N THR A 339 2.53 -1.21 21.92
CA THR A 339 1.28 -1.29 21.14
C THR A 339 0.09 -1.55 22.06
N LYS A 340 0.25 -2.44 23.05
CA LYS A 340 -0.79 -2.70 24.07
C LYS A 340 -1.04 -1.48 24.94
N MET A 341 0.02 -0.83 25.42
CA MET A 341 -0.07 0.40 26.24
C MET A 341 -0.79 1.52 25.47
N ALA A 342 -0.45 1.73 24.21
CA ALA A 342 -1.13 2.70 23.33
C ALA A 342 -2.63 2.40 23.23
N PHE A 343 -2.98 1.11 23.02
CA PHE A 343 -4.38 0.70 22.96
C PHE A 343 -5.11 0.95 24.29
N ASP A 344 -4.46 0.74 25.41
CA ASP A 344 -5.04 1.03 26.74
C ASP A 344 -5.25 2.53 26.97
N GLU A 345 -4.40 3.38 26.38
CA GLU A 345 -4.60 4.84 26.36
C GLU A 345 -5.59 5.29 25.27
N GLY A 346 -6.23 4.38 24.53
CA GLY A 346 -7.24 4.71 23.51
C GLY A 346 -6.68 5.07 22.14
N ILE A 347 -5.49 4.56 21.79
CA ILE A 347 -4.84 4.79 20.50
C ILE A 347 -4.56 3.45 19.81
N PHE A 348 -5.04 3.28 18.59
CA PHE A 348 -4.70 2.13 17.76
C PHE A 348 -3.59 2.47 16.77
N ILE A 349 -2.48 1.73 16.86
CA ILE A 349 -1.31 1.78 16.00
C ILE A 349 -0.91 0.35 15.60
N ASN A 350 -0.15 0.19 14.53
CA ASN A 350 0.25 -1.12 14.04
C ASN A 350 1.70 -1.45 14.45
N PRO A 351 1.94 -2.57 15.14
CA PRO A 351 3.31 -3.07 15.33
C PRO A 351 3.84 -3.66 14.03
N VAL A 352 5.07 -3.33 13.69
CA VAL A 352 5.82 -3.88 12.56
C VAL A 352 7.00 -4.66 13.12
N ILE A 353 6.98 -5.96 12.87
CA ILE A 353 7.96 -6.92 13.38
C ILE A 353 8.34 -7.91 12.27
N PRO A 354 9.38 -8.74 12.43
CA PRO A 354 9.67 -9.81 11.47
C PRO A 354 8.44 -10.69 11.19
N PRO A 355 8.17 -11.09 9.95
CA PRO A 355 9.03 -10.92 8.76
C PRO A 355 8.82 -9.61 7.98
N ALA A 356 8.02 -8.65 8.45
CA ALA A 356 7.73 -7.39 7.76
C ALA A 356 8.92 -6.40 7.82
N CYS A 357 9.82 -6.55 8.77
CA CYS A 357 11.08 -5.81 8.87
C CYS A 357 12.18 -6.69 9.47
N ALA A 358 13.43 -6.22 9.46
CA ALA A 358 14.50 -6.91 10.19
C ALA A 358 14.31 -6.76 11.72
N PRO A 359 14.82 -7.70 12.54
CA PRO A 359 14.63 -7.67 14.00
C PRO A 359 15.10 -6.37 14.68
N GLN A 360 16.17 -5.75 14.16
CA GLN A 360 16.71 -4.47 14.64
C GLN A 360 15.93 -3.24 14.14
N ASP A 361 14.99 -3.41 13.22
CA ASP A 361 14.21 -2.34 12.59
C ASP A 361 12.73 -2.38 13.02
N THR A 362 12.42 -3.10 14.11
CA THR A 362 11.05 -3.15 14.63
C THR A 362 10.56 -1.76 15.05
N LEU A 363 9.32 -1.48 14.74
CA LEU A 363 8.70 -0.17 14.95
C LEU A 363 7.19 -0.30 15.24
N VAL A 364 6.58 0.76 15.67
CA VAL A 364 5.14 0.93 15.56
C VAL A 364 4.85 1.95 14.46
N ARG A 365 3.87 1.66 13.63
CA ARG A 365 3.52 2.46 12.46
C ARG A 365 2.29 3.30 12.75
N VAL A 366 2.46 4.62 12.65
CA VAL A 366 1.39 5.62 12.67
C VAL A 366 1.06 6.03 11.24
N ALA A 367 -0.21 6.14 10.91
CA ALA A 367 -0.66 6.62 9.60
C ALA A 367 -1.71 7.73 9.78
N LEU A 368 -1.57 8.80 9.00
CA LEU A 368 -2.44 9.97 9.06
C LEU A 368 -3.55 9.86 7.99
N MET A 369 -4.71 10.43 8.32
CA MET A 369 -5.84 10.63 7.40
C MET A 369 -6.14 12.13 7.29
N ALA A 370 -6.67 12.57 6.15
CA ALA A 370 -7.06 13.97 5.91
C ALA A 370 -8.11 14.50 6.91
N THR A 371 -8.73 13.61 7.65
CA THR A 371 -9.77 13.89 8.66
C THR A 371 -9.24 13.91 10.10
N HIS A 372 -7.97 13.56 10.33
CA HIS A 372 -7.36 13.76 11.65
C HIS A 372 -7.28 15.24 12.02
N THR A 373 -7.46 15.53 13.30
CA THR A 373 -7.33 16.90 13.86
C THR A 373 -6.01 17.05 14.59
N LYS A 374 -5.59 18.31 14.81
CA LYS A 374 -4.38 18.61 15.61
C LYS A 374 -4.51 18.12 17.03
N GLU A 375 -5.69 18.26 17.62
CA GLU A 375 -6.00 17.78 18.99
C GLU A 375 -5.84 16.26 19.10
N GLN A 376 -6.24 15.51 18.07
CA GLN A 376 -6.05 14.05 18.02
C GLN A 376 -4.56 13.70 17.91
N VAL A 377 -3.79 14.44 17.12
CA VAL A 377 -2.34 14.26 17.01
C VAL A 377 -1.64 14.60 18.33
N ASP A 378 -2.00 15.73 18.95
CA ASP A 378 -1.43 16.14 20.25
C ASP A 378 -1.68 15.09 21.33
N TYR A 379 -2.92 14.56 21.40
CA TYR A 379 -3.26 13.47 22.30
C TYR A 379 -2.41 12.22 22.05
N ALA A 380 -2.28 11.84 20.76
CA ALA A 380 -1.48 10.67 20.40
C ALA A 380 0.00 10.85 20.75
N VAL A 381 0.59 12.01 20.46
CA VAL A 381 1.99 12.32 20.80
C VAL A 381 2.20 12.30 22.32
N GLU A 382 1.31 12.93 23.10
CA GLU A 382 1.39 12.91 24.57
C GLU A 382 1.39 11.49 25.13
N LYS A 383 0.40 10.68 24.73
CA LYS A 383 0.23 9.32 25.25
C LYS A 383 1.33 8.37 24.80
N LEU A 384 1.71 8.43 23.53
CA LEU A 384 2.80 7.60 23.02
C LEU A 384 4.14 7.99 23.65
N THR A 385 4.40 9.29 23.85
CA THR A 385 5.61 9.75 24.57
C THR A 385 5.68 9.13 25.97
N LYS A 386 4.57 9.15 26.71
CA LYS A 386 4.50 8.49 28.04
C LYS A 386 4.84 7.00 27.94
N CYS A 387 4.18 6.26 27.05
CA CYS A 387 4.40 4.83 26.88
C CYS A 387 5.86 4.49 26.48
N PHE A 388 6.45 5.27 25.57
CA PHE A 388 7.82 5.06 25.10
C PHE A 388 8.86 5.37 26.20
N LYS A 389 8.62 6.42 27.01
CA LYS A 389 9.48 6.76 28.16
C LYS A 389 9.42 5.70 29.24
N GLU A 390 8.23 5.19 29.59
CA GLU A 390 8.06 4.12 30.60
C GLU A 390 8.83 2.85 30.21
N LEU A 391 8.97 2.55 28.92
CA LEU A 391 9.74 1.42 28.43
C LEU A 391 11.22 1.74 28.15
N GLY A 392 11.66 2.98 28.39
CA GLY A 392 13.02 3.42 28.13
C GLY A 392 13.41 3.33 26.64
N ILE A 393 12.45 3.57 25.73
CA ILE A 393 12.68 3.59 24.27
C ILE A 393 13.16 4.99 23.87
N ILE A 394 12.58 6.04 24.43
CA ILE A 394 13.01 7.44 24.30
C ILE A 394 13.31 8.05 25.68
N LYS A 395 14.04 9.18 25.71
CA LYS A 395 14.45 9.88 26.94
C LYS A 395 13.37 10.79 27.51
#